data_f9fa900fdfa4688fefcb15ad491fce42
#
_entry.id   f9fa900fdfa4688fefcb15ad491fce42
#
_cell.length_a   1.000
_cell.length_b   1.000
_cell.length_c   1.000
_cell.angle_alpha   90.00
_cell.angle_beta   90.00
_cell.angle_gamma   90.00
#
_symmetry.space_group_name_H-M   'P 1'
#
loop_
_entity.id
_entity.type
_entity.pdbx_description
1 polymer ?
#
loop_
_entity_poly.entity_id
_entity_poly.type
_entity_poly.pdbx_seq_one_letter_code
_entity_poly.pdbx_strand_id
1 'polypeptide(L)'
;MASRRDVLIMLGVGLAAATAGVVLAPRLGHPPAGSEIAALRGARLTGLDGQPARLDALNQHILVCNFWATWCPPCVEEIPALMRVRESYKARNVEFVGIAIDQAAKVREFATKLAISYPVFLADESGIELVRTLGNPSGGLPFTLVFDRSRQVAARKLGALSEQEMARMLDQALAS
;
A
#
# COMPACT_ATOMS: atom_id res chain seq x y z
N MET A 1 -28.43 -8.97 -52.27
CA MET A 1 -29.30 -9.63 -51.26
C MET A 1 -28.43 -10.60 -50.48
N ALA A 2 -28.16 -10.29 -49.21
CA ALA A 2 -27.35 -11.17 -48.35
C ALA A 2 -28.13 -12.47 -48.04
N SER A 3 -27.49 -13.60 -48.17
CA SER A 3 -28.08 -14.92 -47.92
C SER A 3 -28.37 -15.10 -46.42
N ARG A 4 -29.43 -15.85 -46.08
CA ARG A 4 -29.74 -16.20 -44.67
C ARG A 4 -28.55 -16.83 -43.93
N ARG A 5 -27.65 -17.51 -44.65
CA ARG A 5 -26.41 -18.09 -44.11
C ARG A 5 -25.40 -17.02 -43.70
N ASP A 6 -25.27 -15.90 -44.47
CA ASP A 6 -24.33 -14.81 -44.17
C ASP A 6 -24.75 -14.04 -42.92
N VAL A 7 -26.06 -13.87 -42.72
CA VAL A 7 -26.63 -13.25 -41.53
C VAL A 7 -26.37 -14.08 -40.25
N LEU A 8 -26.49 -15.41 -40.34
CA LEU A 8 -26.23 -16.32 -39.21
C LEU A 8 -24.74 -16.39 -38.85
N ILE A 9 -23.83 -16.28 -39.82
CA ILE A 9 -22.38 -16.24 -39.56
C ILE A 9 -22.01 -14.93 -38.91
N MET A 10 -22.56 -13.79 -39.37
CA MET A 10 -22.31 -12.47 -38.76
C MET A 10 -22.82 -12.37 -37.30
N LEU A 11 -23.98 -12.98 -37.01
CA LEU A 11 -24.53 -13.03 -35.62
C LEU A 11 -23.68 -13.94 -34.71
N GLY A 12 -23.17 -15.06 -35.22
CA GLY A 12 -22.31 -15.97 -34.44
C GLY A 12 -20.95 -15.37 -34.08
N VAL A 13 -20.33 -14.65 -35.03
CA VAL A 13 -19.03 -13.97 -34.79
C VAL A 13 -19.18 -12.79 -33.83
N GLY A 14 -20.28 -12.04 -33.92
CA GLY A 14 -20.57 -10.92 -32.99
C GLY A 14 -20.77 -11.40 -31.55
N LEU A 15 -21.44 -12.52 -31.32
CA LEU A 15 -21.69 -13.07 -29.99
C LEU A 15 -20.40 -13.64 -29.35
N ALA A 16 -19.54 -14.30 -30.15
CA ALA A 16 -18.27 -14.83 -29.67
C ALA A 16 -17.28 -13.72 -29.28
N ALA A 17 -17.25 -12.58 -29.99
CA ALA A 17 -16.42 -11.44 -29.66
C ALA A 17 -16.89 -10.73 -28.37
N ALA A 18 -18.21 -10.63 -28.15
CA ALA A 18 -18.78 -10.02 -26.97
C ALA A 18 -18.49 -10.83 -25.67
N THR A 19 -18.54 -12.17 -25.76
CA THR A 19 -18.24 -13.04 -24.61
C THR A 19 -16.76 -13.08 -24.27
N ALA A 20 -15.85 -13.04 -25.25
CA ALA A 20 -14.41 -12.98 -25.02
C ALA A 20 -14.00 -11.64 -24.36
N GLY A 21 -14.61 -10.52 -24.76
CA GLY A 21 -14.36 -9.20 -24.18
C GLY A 21 -14.80 -9.08 -22.71
N VAL A 22 -15.91 -9.70 -22.34
CA VAL A 22 -16.43 -9.68 -20.96
C VAL A 22 -15.60 -10.53 -20.00
N VAL A 23 -14.94 -11.59 -20.48
CA VAL A 23 -14.09 -12.46 -19.63
C VAL A 23 -12.67 -11.88 -19.46
N LEU A 24 -12.17 -11.08 -20.42
CA LEU A 24 -10.82 -10.48 -20.35
C LEU A 24 -10.78 -9.10 -19.67
N ALA A 25 -11.87 -8.33 -19.72
CA ALA A 25 -11.91 -6.96 -19.19
C ALA A 25 -11.63 -6.81 -17.68
N PRO A 26 -12.05 -7.73 -16.78
CA PRO A 26 -11.76 -7.63 -15.35
C PRO A 26 -10.29 -7.88 -14.99
N ARG A 27 -9.50 -8.51 -15.87
CA ARG A 27 -8.10 -8.87 -15.57
C ARG A 27 -7.07 -7.80 -15.94
N LEU A 28 -7.48 -6.77 -16.70
CA LEU A 28 -6.57 -5.72 -17.16
C LEU A 28 -6.38 -4.56 -16.17
N GLY A 29 -7.06 -4.56 -15.02
CA GLY A 29 -7.06 -3.44 -14.09
C GLY A 29 -6.58 -3.72 -12.66
N HIS A 30 -6.35 -4.99 -12.29
CA HIS A 30 -5.88 -5.31 -10.94
C HIS A 30 -4.51 -5.98 -11.01
N PRO A 31 -3.52 -5.49 -10.25
CA PRO A 31 -2.25 -6.18 -10.14
C PRO A 31 -2.47 -7.60 -9.58
N PRO A 32 -1.63 -8.57 -9.96
CA PRO A 32 -1.73 -9.93 -9.42
C PRO A 32 -1.68 -9.91 -7.90
N ALA A 33 -2.45 -10.78 -7.25
CA ALA A 33 -2.47 -10.90 -5.79
C ALA A 33 -1.05 -11.07 -5.24
N GLY A 34 -0.66 -10.26 -4.26
CA GLY A 34 0.68 -10.28 -3.66
C GLY A 34 1.75 -9.50 -4.43
N SER A 35 1.41 -8.82 -5.52
CA SER A 35 2.38 -7.98 -6.25
C SER A 35 2.86 -6.79 -5.42
N GLU A 36 1.99 -6.21 -4.59
CA GLU A 36 2.33 -5.08 -3.74
C GLU A 36 3.33 -5.46 -2.65
N ILE A 37 3.14 -6.59 -1.98
CA ILE A 37 4.10 -7.04 -0.97
C ILE A 37 5.44 -7.46 -1.62
N ALA A 38 5.40 -8.01 -2.83
CA ALA A 38 6.62 -8.32 -3.59
C ALA A 38 7.36 -7.03 -3.98
N ALA A 39 6.66 -5.99 -4.43
CA ALA A 39 7.24 -4.70 -4.73
C ALA A 39 7.86 -4.05 -3.48
N LEU A 40 7.16 -4.11 -2.34
CA LEU A 40 7.67 -3.57 -1.07
C LEU A 40 8.94 -4.30 -0.61
N ARG A 41 8.99 -5.63 -0.72
CA ARG A 41 10.16 -6.44 -0.37
C ARG A 41 11.35 -6.23 -1.30
N GLY A 42 11.07 -5.99 -2.57
CA GLY A 42 12.08 -5.68 -3.58
C GLY A 42 12.62 -4.25 -3.52
N ALA A 43 11.98 -3.37 -2.77
CA ALA A 43 12.38 -1.98 -2.64
C ALA A 43 13.69 -1.83 -1.84
N ARG A 44 14.53 -0.90 -2.27
CA ARG A 44 15.76 -0.52 -1.53
C ARG A 44 15.40 0.39 -0.37
N LEU A 45 15.12 -0.23 0.79
CA LEU A 45 14.84 0.49 2.02
C LEU A 45 16.02 0.33 2.99
N THR A 46 16.34 1.40 3.70
CA THR A 46 17.38 1.40 4.75
C THR A 46 16.81 1.88 6.08
N GLY A 47 17.28 1.30 7.17
CA GLY A 47 16.97 1.79 8.51
C GLY A 47 17.61 3.16 8.76
N LEU A 48 17.19 3.83 9.83
CA LEU A 48 17.81 5.10 10.25
C LEU A 48 19.28 4.93 10.68
N ASP A 49 19.71 3.71 10.97
CA ASP A 49 21.10 3.30 11.22
C ASP A 49 21.92 3.08 9.95
N GLY A 50 21.29 3.19 8.78
CA GLY A 50 21.91 2.95 7.46
C GLY A 50 21.98 1.48 7.06
N GLN A 51 21.45 0.56 7.86
CA GLN A 51 21.41 -0.86 7.52
C GLN A 51 20.20 -1.18 6.62
N PRO A 52 20.28 -2.22 5.76
CA PRO A 52 19.15 -2.66 4.97
C PRO A 52 17.92 -2.97 5.84
N ALA A 53 16.74 -2.54 5.41
CA ALA A 53 15.49 -2.81 6.11
C ALA A 53 15.17 -4.30 6.15
N ARG A 54 14.74 -4.80 7.31
CA ARG A 54 14.41 -6.22 7.53
C ARG A 54 12.89 -6.40 7.67
N LEU A 55 12.17 -6.23 6.57
CA LEU A 55 10.72 -6.37 6.55
C LEU A 55 10.24 -7.81 6.80
N ASP A 56 11.10 -8.80 6.57
CA ASP A 56 10.77 -10.22 6.81
C ASP A 56 10.50 -10.54 8.29
N ALA A 57 11.08 -9.77 9.22
CA ALA A 57 10.80 -9.91 10.65
C ALA A 57 9.32 -9.65 11.01
N LEU A 58 8.56 -9.01 10.10
CA LEU A 58 7.17 -8.62 10.30
C LEU A 58 6.17 -9.57 9.62
N ASN A 59 6.61 -10.72 9.15
CA ASN A 59 5.81 -11.65 8.34
C ASN A 59 4.58 -12.26 9.05
N GLN A 60 4.56 -12.30 10.37
CA GLN A 60 3.47 -12.87 11.16
C GLN A 60 2.39 -11.85 11.55
N HIS A 61 2.57 -10.57 11.21
CA HIS A 61 1.73 -9.48 11.66
C HIS A 61 0.82 -8.97 10.54
N ILE A 62 -0.29 -8.34 10.92
CA ILE A 62 -0.92 -7.33 10.06
C ILE A 62 0.06 -6.17 9.98
N LEU A 63 0.42 -5.77 8.77
CA LEU A 63 1.45 -4.78 8.55
C LEU A 63 0.85 -3.48 8.01
N VAL A 64 1.06 -2.40 8.74
CA VAL A 64 0.76 -1.04 8.28
C VAL A 64 2.02 -0.41 7.73
N CYS A 65 1.99 -0.01 6.47
CA CYS A 65 3.05 0.76 5.82
C CYS A 65 2.56 2.18 5.57
N ASN A 66 3.10 3.14 6.29
CA ASN A 66 2.80 4.56 6.11
C ASN A 66 3.95 5.26 5.38
N PHE A 67 3.66 5.78 4.19
CA PHE A 67 4.60 6.55 3.37
C PHE A 67 4.44 8.04 3.69
N TRP A 68 5.54 8.69 4.05
CA TRP A 68 5.55 10.07 4.55
C TRP A 68 6.82 10.83 4.20
N ALA A 69 6.83 12.13 4.48
CA ALA A 69 8.04 12.97 4.37
C ALA A 69 8.01 14.10 5.40
N THR A 70 9.17 14.62 5.77
CA THR A 70 9.29 15.73 6.76
C THR A 70 8.73 17.05 6.22
N TRP A 71 8.73 17.23 4.90
CA TRP A 71 8.19 18.40 4.19
C TRP A 71 6.68 18.31 3.90
N CYS A 72 6.02 17.24 4.34
CA CYS A 72 4.59 16.99 4.13
C CYS A 72 3.82 17.26 5.45
N PRO A 73 3.20 18.43 5.64
CA PRO A 73 2.55 18.78 6.91
C PRO A 73 1.50 17.76 7.36
N PRO A 74 0.53 17.31 6.52
CA PRO A 74 -0.45 16.32 6.95
C PRO A 74 0.16 14.97 7.33
N CYS A 75 1.33 14.61 6.76
CA CYS A 75 2.06 13.40 7.15
C CYS A 75 2.56 13.51 8.59
N VAL A 76 3.15 14.64 8.93
CA VAL A 76 3.71 14.89 10.28
C VAL A 76 2.60 14.97 11.32
N GLU A 77 1.47 15.57 10.96
CA GLU A 77 0.31 15.74 11.86
C GLU A 77 -0.37 14.40 12.23
N GLU A 78 -0.39 13.42 11.32
CA GLU A 78 -1.02 12.12 11.58
C GLU A 78 -0.16 11.17 12.44
N ILE A 79 1.17 11.32 12.47
CA ILE A 79 2.09 10.38 13.15
C ILE A 79 1.72 10.12 14.62
N PRO A 80 1.39 11.14 15.44
CA PRO A 80 0.98 10.89 16.84
C PRO A 80 -0.28 10.03 16.96
N ALA A 81 -1.24 10.18 16.04
CA ALA A 81 -2.45 9.36 15.98
C ALA A 81 -2.10 7.90 15.63
N LEU A 82 -1.23 7.69 14.64
CA LEU A 82 -0.76 6.37 14.25
C LEU A 82 -0.04 5.65 15.40
N MET A 83 0.79 6.37 16.19
CA MET A 83 1.46 5.80 17.38
C MET A 83 0.45 5.33 18.43
N ARG A 84 -0.60 6.11 18.71
CA ARG A 84 -1.65 5.70 19.68
C ARG A 84 -2.43 4.48 19.21
N VAL A 85 -2.80 4.45 17.93
CA VAL A 85 -3.49 3.29 17.35
C VAL A 85 -2.58 2.06 17.39
N ARG A 86 -1.30 2.18 17.01
CA ARG A 86 -0.35 1.07 17.10
C ARG A 86 -0.31 0.48 18.51
N GLU A 87 -0.19 1.29 19.54
CA GLU A 87 -0.15 0.80 20.92
C GLU A 87 -1.44 0.07 21.31
N SER A 88 -2.60 0.57 20.89
CA SER A 88 -3.90 -0.05 21.15
C SER A 88 -4.07 -1.42 20.45
N TYR A 89 -3.41 -1.64 19.33
CA TYR A 89 -3.50 -2.88 18.53
C TYR A 89 -2.31 -3.83 18.70
N LYS A 90 -1.31 -3.47 19.48
CA LYS A 90 -0.07 -4.24 19.67
C LYS A 90 -0.33 -5.69 20.11
N ALA A 91 -1.25 -5.91 21.04
CA ALA A 91 -1.62 -7.26 21.51
C ALA A 91 -2.34 -8.10 20.45
N ARG A 92 -2.75 -7.51 19.31
CA ARG A 92 -3.44 -8.18 18.19
C ARG A 92 -2.52 -8.55 17.04
N ASN A 93 -1.19 -8.51 17.25
CA ASN A 93 -0.18 -8.75 16.21
C ASN A 93 -0.31 -7.78 15.03
N VAL A 94 -0.48 -6.51 15.31
CA VAL A 94 -0.42 -5.42 14.33
C VAL A 94 0.89 -4.68 14.50
N GLU A 95 1.63 -4.50 13.41
CA GLU A 95 2.86 -3.72 13.43
C GLU A 95 2.81 -2.60 12.39
N PHE A 96 3.47 -1.49 12.72
CA PHE A 96 3.56 -0.31 11.88
C PHE A 96 5.00 -0.11 11.42
N VAL A 97 5.15 0.30 10.18
CA VAL A 97 6.41 0.82 9.64
C VAL A 97 6.17 2.15 8.95
N GLY A 98 7.00 3.12 9.23
CA GLY A 98 7.07 4.37 8.49
C GLY A 98 8.09 4.24 7.37
N ILE A 99 7.71 4.61 6.15
CA ILE A 99 8.64 4.65 5.01
C ILE A 99 8.77 6.11 4.59
N ALA A 100 9.89 6.71 4.96
CA ALA A 100 10.15 8.11 4.72
C ALA A 100 10.81 8.32 3.34
N ILE A 101 10.27 9.25 2.56
CA ILE A 101 10.79 9.66 1.26
C ILE A 101 11.42 11.04 1.43
N ASP A 102 12.60 11.05 2.05
CA ASP A 102 13.32 12.27 2.41
C ASP A 102 14.79 11.98 2.78
N GLN A 103 15.53 13.04 3.06
CA GLN A 103 16.92 12.96 3.49
C GLN A 103 17.06 12.33 4.88
N ALA A 104 17.96 11.38 5.04
CA ALA A 104 18.18 10.62 6.27
C ALA A 104 18.40 11.51 7.52
N ALA A 105 19.13 12.63 7.38
CA ALA A 105 19.40 13.54 8.50
C ALA A 105 18.11 14.18 9.02
N LYS A 106 17.26 14.66 8.12
CA LYS A 106 15.96 15.26 8.46
C LYS A 106 15.02 14.24 9.11
N VAL A 107 14.95 13.04 8.53
CA VAL A 107 14.08 11.98 9.06
C VAL A 107 14.51 11.57 10.47
N ARG A 108 15.84 11.43 10.73
CA ARG A 108 16.35 11.14 12.08
C ARG A 108 15.97 12.23 13.10
N GLU A 109 16.13 13.49 12.72
CA GLU A 109 15.74 14.62 13.57
C GLU A 109 14.24 14.57 13.91
N PHE A 110 13.38 14.41 12.90
CA PHE A 110 11.94 14.32 13.08
C PHE A 110 11.52 13.10 13.90
N ALA A 111 12.10 11.92 13.60
CA ALA A 111 11.80 10.69 14.34
C ALA A 111 12.13 10.84 15.83
N THR A 112 13.24 11.50 16.15
CA THR A 112 13.64 11.81 17.54
C THR A 112 12.69 12.84 18.17
N LYS A 113 12.43 13.95 17.48
CA LYS A 113 11.56 15.02 17.96
C LYS A 113 10.14 14.56 18.28
N LEU A 114 9.57 13.72 17.42
CA LEU A 114 8.22 13.16 17.58
C LEU A 114 8.21 11.89 18.42
N ALA A 115 9.37 11.40 18.87
CA ALA A 115 9.53 10.15 19.60
C ALA A 115 8.82 8.96 18.90
N ILE A 116 9.02 8.82 17.57
CA ILE A 116 8.34 7.78 16.79
C ILE A 116 8.73 6.41 17.35
N SER A 117 7.72 5.64 17.78
CA SER A 117 7.90 4.39 18.52
C SER A 117 7.86 3.14 17.66
N TYR A 118 7.69 3.27 16.34
CA TYR A 118 7.70 2.18 15.37
C TYR A 118 8.90 2.29 14.41
N PRO A 119 9.31 1.20 13.75
CA PRO A 119 10.40 1.22 12.78
C PRO A 119 10.19 2.24 11.67
N VAL A 120 11.22 3.04 11.40
CA VAL A 120 11.24 3.99 10.28
C VAL A 120 12.32 3.57 9.31
N PHE A 121 11.95 3.42 8.06
CA PHE A 121 12.84 3.13 6.95
C PHE A 121 12.89 4.32 5.99
N LEU A 122 14.02 4.46 5.33
CA LEU A 122 14.24 5.46 4.30
C LEU A 122 14.07 4.79 2.94
N ALA A 123 13.26 5.38 2.09
CA ALA A 123 13.26 5.10 0.66
C ALA A 123 14.13 6.17 -0.02
N ASP A 124 14.92 5.74 -0.98
CA ASP A 124 15.67 6.64 -1.85
C ASP A 124 14.74 7.38 -2.84
N GLU A 125 15.31 7.99 -3.88
CA GLU A 125 14.54 8.69 -4.92
C GLU A 125 13.49 7.79 -5.62
N SER A 126 13.63 6.46 -5.54
CA SER A 126 12.66 5.50 -6.06
C SER A 126 11.39 5.37 -5.19
N GLY A 127 11.36 5.96 -4.00
CA GLY A 127 10.24 5.85 -3.07
C GLY A 127 8.90 6.31 -3.64
N ILE A 128 8.88 7.36 -4.46
CA ILE A 128 7.65 7.82 -5.12
C ILE A 128 7.19 6.81 -6.19
N GLU A 129 8.11 6.19 -6.91
CA GLU A 129 7.76 5.14 -7.88
C GLU A 129 7.23 3.88 -7.18
N LEU A 130 7.82 3.54 -6.04
CA LEU A 130 7.28 2.47 -5.18
C LEU A 130 5.83 2.79 -4.76
N VAL A 131 5.55 4.00 -4.29
CA VAL A 131 4.18 4.45 -3.93
C VAL A 131 3.21 4.31 -5.11
N ARG A 132 3.64 4.65 -6.34
CA ARG A 132 2.82 4.45 -7.56
C ARG A 132 2.54 2.98 -7.82
N THR A 133 3.57 2.14 -7.76
CA THR A 133 3.46 0.68 -7.94
C THR A 133 2.52 0.06 -6.90
N LEU A 134 2.49 0.60 -5.69
CA LEU A 134 1.63 0.16 -4.59
C LEU A 134 0.17 0.64 -4.69
N GLY A 135 -0.20 1.25 -5.82
CA GLY A 135 -1.59 1.61 -6.12
C GLY A 135 -1.97 3.06 -5.81
N ASN A 136 -0.97 3.96 -5.72
CA ASN A 136 -1.18 5.40 -5.67
C ASN A 136 -0.52 6.07 -6.89
N PRO A 137 -1.18 6.09 -8.05
CA PRO A 137 -0.58 6.58 -9.29
C PRO A 137 -0.19 8.07 -9.26
N SER A 138 -0.80 8.85 -8.37
CA SER A 138 -0.43 10.26 -8.19
C SER A 138 0.92 10.44 -7.49
N GLY A 139 1.38 9.43 -6.70
CA GLY A 139 2.56 9.55 -5.85
C GLY A 139 2.37 10.50 -4.67
N GLY A 140 1.12 10.90 -4.35
CA GLY A 140 0.82 11.82 -3.24
C GLY A 140 1.08 11.23 -1.86
N LEU A 141 1.36 12.10 -0.88
CA LEU A 141 1.61 11.74 0.52
C LEU A 141 0.64 12.49 1.45
N PRO A 142 0.33 11.94 2.64
CA PRO A 142 0.69 10.61 3.11
C PRO A 142 -0.06 9.53 2.34
N PHE A 143 0.52 8.33 2.29
CA PHE A 143 -0.11 7.17 1.71
C PHE A 143 0.07 5.97 2.63
N THR A 144 -1.02 5.29 2.97
CA THR A 144 -1.00 4.17 3.91
C THR A 144 -1.58 2.91 3.30
N LEU A 145 -0.88 1.81 3.46
CA LEU A 145 -1.30 0.46 3.12
C LEU A 145 -1.44 -0.38 4.38
N VAL A 146 -2.45 -1.23 4.42
CA VAL A 146 -2.61 -2.28 5.43
C VAL A 146 -2.59 -3.62 4.73
N PHE A 147 -1.61 -4.46 5.07
CA PHE A 147 -1.54 -5.85 4.63
C PHE A 147 -2.10 -6.77 5.71
N ASP A 148 -2.94 -7.71 5.30
CA ASP A 148 -3.42 -8.79 6.17
C ASP A 148 -2.33 -9.85 6.42
N ARG A 149 -2.68 -10.91 7.16
CA ARG A 149 -1.77 -12.03 7.46
C ARG A 149 -1.38 -12.83 6.22
N SER A 150 -2.21 -12.86 5.19
CA SER A 150 -1.90 -13.49 3.89
C SER A 150 -1.10 -12.62 2.94
N ARG A 151 -0.69 -11.43 3.39
CA ARG A 151 0.09 -10.45 2.60
C ARG A 151 -0.68 -9.85 1.43
N GLN A 152 -2.00 -9.87 1.50
CA GLN A 152 -2.85 -9.15 0.59
C GLN A 152 -3.11 -7.74 1.13
N VAL A 153 -3.33 -6.78 0.25
CA VAL A 153 -3.73 -5.43 0.64
C VAL A 153 -5.18 -5.46 1.11
N ALA A 154 -5.39 -5.38 2.42
CA ALA A 154 -6.71 -5.30 3.03
C ALA A 154 -7.31 -3.89 2.91
N ALA A 155 -6.48 -2.85 3.01
CA ALA A 155 -6.93 -1.47 2.88
C ALA A 155 -5.81 -0.56 2.39
N ARG A 156 -6.20 0.56 1.73
CA ARG A 156 -5.29 1.63 1.33
C ARG A 156 -5.95 2.99 1.47
N LYS A 157 -5.16 3.99 1.81
CA LYS A 157 -5.61 5.37 1.95
C LYS A 157 -4.57 6.34 1.41
N LEU A 158 -5.00 7.25 0.55
CA LEU A 158 -4.28 8.45 0.17
C LEU A 158 -4.81 9.63 0.99
N GLY A 159 -3.90 10.42 1.55
CA GLY A 159 -4.22 11.53 2.46
C GLY A 159 -4.20 11.11 3.94
N ALA A 160 -4.23 12.12 4.82
CA ALA A 160 -4.11 11.93 6.25
C ALA A 160 -5.19 11.00 6.83
N LEU A 161 -4.83 10.27 7.88
CA LEU A 161 -5.66 9.33 8.61
C LEU A 161 -5.97 9.85 10.02
N SER A 162 -7.23 9.82 10.39
CA SER A 162 -7.64 9.90 11.79
C SER A 162 -7.48 8.55 12.50
N GLU A 163 -7.44 8.56 13.85
CA GLU A 163 -7.40 7.33 14.65
C GLU A 163 -8.56 6.38 14.32
N GLN A 164 -9.77 6.94 14.13
CA GLN A 164 -10.95 6.15 13.80
C GLN A 164 -10.86 5.49 12.41
N GLU A 165 -10.32 6.21 11.43
CA GLU A 165 -10.12 5.63 10.09
C GLU A 165 -9.09 4.52 10.12
N MET A 166 -7.96 4.74 10.81
CA MET A 166 -6.93 3.72 10.96
C MET A 166 -7.47 2.48 11.70
N ALA A 167 -8.21 2.66 12.78
CA ALA A 167 -8.84 1.56 13.50
C ALA A 167 -9.78 0.74 12.60
N ARG A 168 -10.64 1.39 11.81
CA ARG A 168 -11.51 0.69 10.84
C ARG A 168 -10.73 -0.13 9.82
N MET A 169 -9.65 0.41 9.27
CA MET A 169 -8.78 -0.31 8.34
C MET A 169 -8.15 -1.54 8.98
N LEU A 170 -7.73 -1.43 10.25
CA LEU A 170 -7.16 -2.54 11.00
C LEU A 170 -8.20 -3.61 11.35
N ASP A 171 -9.40 -3.21 11.77
CA ASP A 171 -10.47 -4.16 12.07
C ASP A 171 -10.90 -4.94 10.81
N GLN A 172 -10.92 -4.29 9.65
CA GLN A 172 -11.14 -4.96 8.37
C GLN A 172 -10.03 -5.99 8.08
N ALA A 173 -8.76 -5.62 8.25
CA ALA A 173 -7.62 -6.51 8.02
C ALA A 173 -7.54 -7.68 9.01
N LEU A 174 -8.09 -7.51 10.22
CA LEU A 174 -8.14 -8.56 11.24
C LEU A 174 -9.28 -9.56 10.99
N ALA A 175 -10.31 -9.16 10.24
CA ALA A 175 -11.45 -10.00 9.89
C ALA A 175 -11.21 -10.82 8.60
N SER A 176 -10.19 -10.51 7.81
CA SER A 176 -9.75 -11.25 6.62
C SER A 176 -8.75 -12.33 6.98
#